data_f8acd8f664931ec30471c034d836caa7
#
_entry.id   f8acd8f664931ec30471c034d836caa7
#
_cell.length_a   1.000
_cell.length_b   1.000
_cell.length_c   1.000
_cell.angle_alpha   90.00
_cell.angle_beta   90.00
_cell.angle_gamma   90.00
#
_symmetry.space_group_name_H-M   'P 1'
#
loop_
_entity.id
_entity.type
_entity.pdbx_description
1 polymer ?
#
loop_
_entity_poly.entity_id
_entity_poly.type
_entity_poly.pdbx_seq_one_letter_code
_entity_poly.pdbx_strand_id
1 'polypeptide(L)'
;MLALCCIFVRNCVTMIHLLIFILLANSFHQSPQSFDSQMQKYNLVDINTLDDKILVNLRYSTSDNFVGVDMYGDFDRAYFVRDFADRVVKAQRILQAKHPEYTLLIYDAARPISVQCAMRKAVEGTEFENFVADGTKGGRHNYGVAVDLTIATLDGTPLDMGAEFDDFTDAASVKGTPDNADPSTRTLAVYRSYIMDMVKRGLISLEAANNRLLLIEVMLEVGLYPYRREWWHFEEIISITATRERYKLLDF
;
A
#
# COMPACT_ATOMS: atom_id res chain seq x y z
N MET A 1 57.73 14.75 27.09
CA MET A 1 57.12 13.38 26.97
C MET A 1 55.64 13.30 27.27
N LEU A 2 54.98 14.34 27.79
CA LEU A 2 53.53 14.35 28.08
C LEU A 2 52.64 14.82 26.90
N ALA A 3 53.18 15.50 25.91
CA ALA A 3 52.38 16.04 24.79
C ALA A 3 52.00 14.99 23.69
N LEU A 4 52.80 13.94 23.52
CA LEU A 4 52.53 12.88 22.54
C LEU A 4 51.41 11.89 22.98
N CYS A 5 51.22 11.73 24.28
CA CYS A 5 50.23 10.79 24.81
C CYS A 5 48.77 11.29 24.63
N CYS A 6 48.54 12.60 24.69
CA CYS A 6 47.21 13.22 24.54
C CYS A 6 46.70 13.19 23.09
N ILE A 7 47.58 13.21 22.08
CA ILE A 7 47.19 13.17 20.67
C ILE A 7 46.74 11.77 20.25
N PHE A 8 47.38 10.71 20.81
CA PHE A 8 47.03 9.33 20.50
C PHE A 8 45.70 8.91 21.10
N VAL A 9 45.35 9.36 22.29
CA VAL A 9 44.08 9.08 22.95
C VAL A 9 42.92 9.80 22.25
N ARG A 10 43.13 11.02 21.77
CA ARG A 10 42.12 11.82 21.10
C ARG A 10 41.73 11.23 19.72
N ASN A 11 42.70 10.68 18.98
CA ASN A 11 42.46 10.04 17.69
C ASN A 11 41.81 8.65 17.84
N CYS A 12 42.07 7.95 18.94
CA CYS A 12 41.43 6.65 19.19
C CYS A 12 39.94 6.79 19.57
N VAL A 13 39.57 7.80 20.34
CA VAL A 13 38.19 8.10 20.72
C VAL A 13 37.37 8.54 19.51
N THR A 14 37.90 9.38 18.61
CA THR A 14 37.22 9.80 17.36
C THR A 14 37.07 8.65 16.38
N MET A 15 38.04 7.76 16.26
CA MET A 15 37.90 6.54 15.43
C MET A 15 36.84 5.56 15.96
N ILE A 16 36.76 5.40 17.27
CA ILE A 16 35.75 4.53 17.90
C ILE A 16 34.34 5.10 17.71
N HIS A 17 34.16 6.43 17.83
CA HIS A 17 32.84 7.06 17.55
C HIS A 17 32.46 6.98 16.06
N LEU A 18 33.41 7.10 15.13
CA LEU A 18 33.16 6.93 13.70
C LEU A 18 32.79 5.49 13.34
N LEU A 19 33.44 4.49 13.96
CA LEU A 19 33.12 3.08 13.78
C LEU A 19 31.76 2.70 14.39
N ILE A 20 31.37 3.30 15.52
CA ILE A 20 30.04 3.09 16.12
C ILE A 20 28.95 3.73 15.25
N PHE A 21 29.18 4.91 14.65
CA PHE A 21 28.24 5.53 13.73
C PHE A 21 28.08 4.72 12.43
N ILE A 22 29.14 4.13 11.89
CA ILE A 22 29.09 3.26 10.70
C ILE A 22 28.39 1.93 11.03
N LEU A 23 28.53 1.39 12.23
CA LEU A 23 27.83 0.17 12.68
C LEU A 23 26.35 0.40 12.98
N LEU A 24 25.95 1.61 13.38
CA LEU A 24 24.53 1.98 13.60
C LEU A 24 23.81 2.34 12.30
N ALA A 25 24.51 2.76 11.25
CA ALA A 25 23.92 3.03 9.93
C ALA A 25 23.62 1.75 9.11
N ASN A 26 24.17 0.59 9.52
CA ASN A 26 23.97 -0.69 8.82
C ASN A 26 22.80 -1.56 9.34
N SER A 27 21.99 -1.04 10.23
CA SER A 27 20.96 -1.87 10.86
C SER A 27 19.56 -1.45 10.45
N PHE A 28 19.13 -1.71 9.20
CA PHE A 28 17.73 -1.91 8.82
C PHE A 28 17.50 -1.97 7.30
N HIS A 29 18.53 -2.27 6.50
CA HIS A 29 18.25 -2.71 5.12
C HIS A 29 18.10 -4.24 5.10
N GLN A 30 16.89 -4.72 5.29
CA GLN A 30 16.58 -6.08 4.83
C GLN A 30 16.75 -6.10 3.32
N SER A 31 17.59 -7.02 2.80
CA SER A 31 17.77 -7.13 1.35
C SER A 31 16.44 -7.53 0.68
N PRO A 32 16.18 -7.17 -0.58
CA PRO A 32 14.99 -7.60 -1.33
C PRO A 32 14.74 -9.11 -1.25
N GLN A 33 15.81 -9.90 -1.31
CA GLN A 33 15.79 -11.35 -1.13
C GLN A 33 15.29 -11.79 0.27
N SER A 34 15.44 -10.94 1.28
CA SER A 34 14.89 -11.19 2.62
C SER A 34 13.37 -11.08 2.63
N PHE A 35 12.78 -10.06 2.01
CA PHE A 35 11.32 -9.93 1.91
C PHE A 35 10.70 -11.06 1.09
N ASP A 36 11.20 -11.36 -0.11
CA ASP A 36 10.74 -12.47 -0.95
C ASP A 36 10.72 -13.80 -0.17
N SER A 37 11.83 -14.11 0.47
CA SER A 37 11.99 -15.35 1.25
C SER A 37 10.98 -15.43 2.40
N GLN A 38 10.71 -14.33 3.07
CA GLN A 38 9.70 -14.26 4.14
C GLN A 38 8.28 -14.36 3.58
N MET A 39 7.93 -13.61 2.54
CA MET A 39 6.60 -13.68 1.89
C MET A 39 6.27 -15.13 1.48
N GLN A 40 7.24 -15.85 0.88
CA GLN A 40 7.09 -17.26 0.50
C GLN A 40 6.87 -18.19 1.71
N LYS A 41 7.55 -17.97 2.84
CA LYS A 41 7.31 -18.72 4.08
C LYS A 41 5.90 -18.54 4.64
N TYR A 42 5.26 -17.41 4.33
CA TYR A 42 3.87 -17.14 4.67
C TYR A 42 2.88 -17.66 3.61
N ASN A 43 3.37 -18.39 2.59
CA ASN A 43 2.60 -18.91 1.46
C ASN A 43 1.91 -17.82 0.65
N LEU A 44 2.48 -16.61 0.61
CA LEU A 44 2.02 -15.57 -0.27
C LEU A 44 2.53 -15.79 -1.70
N VAL A 45 1.78 -15.29 -2.65
CA VAL A 45 2.05 -15.42 -4.09
C VAL A 45 2.39 -14.06 -4.67
N ASP A 46 3.50 -13.96 -5.39
CA ASP A 46 3.84 -12.81 -6.22
C ASP A 46 2.86 -12.73 -7.39
N ILE A 47 2.17 -11.59 -7.50
CA ILE A 47 1.11 -11.36 -8.48
C ILE A 47 1.60 -11.54 -9.93
N ASN A 48 2.83 -11.13 -10.22
CA ASN A 48 3.40 -11.21 -11.57
C ASN A 48 3.73 -12.65 -12.00
N THR A 49 3.75 -13.62 -11.07
CA THR A 49 3.79 -15.05 -11.42
C THR A 49 2.46 -15.58 -11.93
N LEU A 50 1.35 -14.85 -11.71
CA LEU A 50 0.00 -15.20 -12.13
C LEU A 50 -0.45 -14.40 -13.37
N ASP A 51 -0.07 -13.13 -13.45
CA ASP A 51 -0.32 -12.25 -14.59
C ASP A 51 0.78 -11.18 -14.67
N ASP A 52 1.67 -11.30 -15.64
CA ASP A 52 2.83 -10.43 -15.86
C ASP A 52 2.47 -9.07 -16.46
N LYS A 53 1.19 -8.86 -16.83
CA LYS A 53 0.71 -7.59 -17.35
C LYS A 53 0.30 -6.61 -16.24
N ILE A 54 0.05 -7.10 -15.02
CA ILE A 54 -0.20 -6.22 -13.88
C ILE A 54 1.10 -5.49 -13.55
N LEU A 55 1.05 -4.17 -13.54
CA LEU A 55 2.20 -3.34 -13.19
C LEU A 55 2.31 -3.20 -11.67
N VAL A 56 3.54 -3.10 -11.17
CA VAL A 56 3.83 -2.89 -9.76
C VAL A 56 4.77 -1.69 -9.62
N ASN A 57 4.40 -0.74 -8.79
CA ASN A 57 5.19 0.42 -8.39
C ASN A 57 4.92 0.70 -6.91
N LEU A 58 5.58 -0.07 -6.03
CA LEU A 58 5.39 0.06 -4.58
C LEU A 58 5.81 1.47 -4.14
N ARG A 59 4.84 2.29 -3.73
CA ARG A 59 5.05 3.70 -3.39
C ARG A 59 5.96 3.87 -2.17
N TYR A 60 6.02 2.86 -1.31
CA TYR A 60 6.88 2.88 -0.11
C TYR A 60 8.28 2.30 -0.33
N SER A 61 8.65 1.93 -1.57
CA SER A 61 10.00 1.52 -1.97
C SER A 61 10.88 2.70 -2.39
N THR A 62 10.46 3.92 -2.11
CA THR A 62 11.23 5.15 -2.26
C THR A 62 10.88 6.11 -1.13
N SER A 63 11.61 7.21 -0.99
CA SER A 63 11.26 8.29 -0.05
C SER A 63 10.19 9.25 -0.59
N ASP A 64 9.76 9.09 -1.83
CA ASP A 64 8.68 9.89 -2.45
C ASP A 64 7.31 9.32 -2.08
N ASN A 65 6.98 9.42 -0.80
CA ASN A 65 5.71 9.01 -0.20
C ASN A 65 5.40 9.90 1.01
N PHE A 66 4.18 9.83 1.55
CA PHE A 66 3.77 10.71 2.67
C PHE A 66 4.56 10.50 3.96
N VAL A 67 5.19 9.33 4.13
CA VAL A 67 6.05 9.02 5.28
C VAL A 67 7.42 9.67 5.14
N GLY A 68 7.87 9.99 3.91
CA GLY A 68 9.16 10.59 3.58
C GLY A 68 10.35 9.65 3.74
N VAL A 69 10.10 8.33 3.89
CA VAL A 69 11.13 7.31 4.12
C VAL A 69 10.89 6.12 3.20
N ASP A 70 11.97 5.58 2.63
CA ASP A 70 11.97 4.31 1.93
C ASP A 70 11.81 3.16 2.96
N MET A 71 10.70 2.41 2.84
CA MET A 71 10.33 1.34 3.75
C MET A 71 10.72 -0.05 3.25
N TYR A 72 10.92 -0.21 1.94
CA TYR A 72 11.12 -1.51 1.31
C TYR A 72 12.50 -1.66 0.63
N GLY A 73 13.25 -0.56 0.40
CA GLY A 73 14.48 -0.57 -0.37
C GLY A 73 14.24 -1.05 -1.80
N ASP A 74 15.09 -1.96 -2.28
CA ASP A 74 14.98 -2.50 -3.64
C ASP A 74 13.86 -3.54 -3.83
N PHE A 75 12.98 -3.75 -2.83
CA PHE A 75 11.86 -4.68 -2.95
C PHE A 75 10.74 -4.05 -3.80
N ASP A 76 10.40 -4.72 -4.92
CA ASP A 76 9.54 -4.21 -5.97
C ASP A 76 8.39 -5.16 -6.36
N ARG A 77 8.07 -6.15 -5.51
CA ARG A 77 7.09 -7.21 -5.78
C ARG A 77 5.85 -7.11 -4.92
N ALA A 78 4.70 -7.37 -5.54
CA ALA A 78 3.41 -7.37 -4.87
C ALA A 78 2.96 -8.79 -4.52
N TYR A 79 2.93 -9.10 -3.22
CA TYR A 79 2.53 -10.39 -2.69
C TYR A 79 1.14 -10.36 -2.06
N PHE A 80 0.39 -11.46 -2.21
CA PHE A 80 -0.94 -11.63 -1.63
C PHE A 80 -1.18 -13.07 -1.20
N VAL A 81 -2.18 -13.29 -0.34
CA VAL A 81 -2.79 -14.60 -0.17
C VAL A 81 -3.35 -15.07 -1.52
N ARG A 82 -3.21 -16.36 -1.84
CA ARG A 82 -3.54 -16.92 -3.16
C ARG A 82 -4.94 -16.56 -3.64
N ASP A 83 -5.96 -16.77 -2.83
CA ASP A 83 -7.35 -16.48 -3.21
C ASP A 83 -7.58 -14.98 -3.50
N PHE A 84 -6.87 -14.10 -2.78
CA PHE A 84 -6.94 -12.65 -3.01
C PHE A 84 -6.22 -12.29 -4.32
N ALA A 85 -5.03 -12.84 -4.56
CA ALA A 85 -4.30 -12.66 -5.82
C ALA A 85 -5.12 -13.11 -7.03
N ASP A 86 -5.77 -14.26 -6.97
CA ASP A 86 -6.63 -14.77 -8.05
C ASP A 86 -7.79 -13.81 -8.39
N ARG A 87 -8.33 -13.10 -7.38
CA ARG A 87 -9.36 -12.05 -7.61
C ARG A 87 -8.76 -10.83 -8.28
N VAL A 88 -7.58 -10.37 -7.88
CA VAL A 88 -6.89 -9.23 -8.52
C VAL A 88 -6.58 -9.55 -9.98
N VAL A 89 -6.07 -10.74 -10.27
CA VAL A 89 -5.86 -11.22 -11.66
C VAL A 89 -7.16 -11.26 -12.45
N LYS A 90 -8.25 -11.70 -11.83
CA LYS A 90 -9.58 -11.69 -12.49
C LYS A 90 -10.04 -10.26 -12.78
N ALA A 91 -9.83 -9.30 -11.87
CA ALA A 91 -10.14 -7.87 -12.09
C ALA A 91 -9.33 -7.32 -13.27
N GLN A 92 -8.03 -7.63 -13.36
CA GLN A 92 -7.18 -7.29 -14.50
C GLN A 92 -7.78 -7.78 -15.83
N ARG A 93 -8.19 -9.04 -15.89
CA ARG A 93 -8.78 -9.62 -17.11
C ARG A 93 -10.12 -8.96 -17.48
N ILE A 94 -10.94 -8.63 -16.50
CA ILE A 94 -12.20 -7.89 -16.70
C ILE A 94 -11.90 -6.48 -17.24
N LEU A 95 -10.92 -5.78 -16.66
CA LEU A 95 -10.50 -4.46 -17.12
C LEU A 95 -10.03 -4.53 -18.59
N GLN A 96 -9.12 -5.43 -18.93
CA GLN A 96 -8.58 -5.56 -20.28
C GLN A 96 -9.60 -6.03 -21.32
N ALA A 97 -10.60 -6.79 -20.91
CA ALA A 97 -11.70 -7.17 -21.82
C ALA A 97 -12.57 -5.97 -22.22
N LYS A 98 -12.72 -4.97 -21.33
CA LYS A 98 -13.48 -3.73 -21.59
C LYS A 98 -12.59 -2.65 -22.21
N HIS A 99 -11.35 -2.57 -21.78
CA HIS A 99 -10.37 -1.54 -22.10
C HIS A 99 -8.99 -2.18 -22.32
N PRO A 100 -8.70 -2.71 -23.53
CA PRO A 100 -7.43 -3.38 -23.80
C PRO A 100 -6.20 -2.46 -23.72
N GLU A 101 -6.41 -1.14 -23.74
CA GLU A 101 -5.38 -0.11 -23.59
C GLU A 101 -4.97 0.14 -22.12
N TYR A 102 -5.66 -0.48 -21.13
CA TYR A 102 -5.42 -0.27 -19.71
C TYR A 102 -4.92 -1.52 -19.00
N THR A 103 -4.27 -1.29 -17.89
CA THR A 103 -3.82 -2.32 -16.94
C THR A 103 -3.98 -1.83 -15.51
N LEU A 104 -4.00 -2.75 -14.53
CA LEU A 104 -3.90 -2.41 -13.12
C LEU A 104 -2.44 -2.07 -12.78
N LEU A 105 -2.25 -1.05 -11.92
CA LEU A 105 -0.95 -0.65 -11.38
C LEU A 105 -1.05 -0.67 -9.84
N ILE A 106 -0.30 -1.56 -9.20
CA ILE A 106 -0.29 -1.77 -7.76
C ILE A 106 0.68 -0.80 -7.10
N TYR A 107 0.21 -0.12 -6.04
CA TYR A 107 0.97 0.81 -5.22
C TYR A 107 1.40 0.24 -3.87
N ASP A 108 0.61 -0.68 -3.27
CA ASP A 108 0.97 -1.45 -2.09
C ASP A 108 0.18 -2.76 -2.01
N ALA A 109 0.77 -3.76 -1.30
CA ALA A 109 0.26 -5.12 -1.25
C ALA A 109 0.38 -5.70 0.18
N ALA A 110 0.87 -6.93 0.32
CA ALA A 110 1.20 -7.51 1.62
C ALA A 110 2.31 -6.69 2.29
N ARG A 111 2.01 -6.13 3.47
CA ARG A 111 2.91 -5.27 4.24
C ARG A 111 3.29 -5.96 5.56
N PRO A 112 4.56 -6.30 5.78
CA PRO A 112 4.99 -6.88 7.07
C PRO A 112 4.73 -5.94 8.25
N ILE A 113 4.57 -6.51 9.45
CA ILE A 113 4.37 -5.72 10.68
C ILE A 113 5.59 -4.84 10.98
N SER A 114 6.80 -5.27 10.66
CA SER A 114 8.01 -4.46 10.81
C SER A 114 7.92 -3.14 10.00
N VAL A 115 7.43 -3.23 8.76
CA VAL A 115 7.19 -2.05 7.90
C VAL A 115 6.07 -1.18 8.46
N GLN A 116 4.95 -1.77 8.89
CA GLN A 116 3.85 -1.03 9.50
C GLN A 116 4.28 -0.27 10.76
N CYS A 117 5.08 -0.89 11.62
CA CYS A 117 5.65 -0.26 12.82
C CYS A 117 6.63 0.87 12.46
N ALA A 118 7.46 0.67 11.44
CA ALA A 118 8.38 1.70 10.95
C ALA A 118 7.62 2.91 10.39
N MET A 119 6.57 2.69 9.58
CA MET A 119 5.68 3.75 9.09
C MET A 119 5.04 4.53 10.24
N ARG A 120 4.44 3.83 11.22
CA ARG A 120 3.82 4.46 12.38
C ARG A 120 4.82 5.34 13.15
N LYS A 121 6.03 4.82 13.39
CA LYS A 121 7.09 5.55 14.07
C LYS A 121 7.55 6.79 13.29
N ALA A 122 7.64 6.70 11.96
CA ALA A 122 8.07 7.81 11.12
C ALA A 122 7.09 8.99 11.13
N VAL A 123 5.78 8.73 11.33
CA VAL A 123 4.75 9.76 11.39
C VAL A 123 4.32 10.13 12.81
N GLU A 124 4.97 9.58 13.85
CA GLU A 124 4.65 9.87 15.26
C GLU A 124 4.79 11.37 15.56
N GLY A 125 3.75 11.96 16.17
CA GLY A 125 3.69 13.39 16.47
C GLY A 125 3.43 14.31 15.27
N THR A 126 3.21 13.77 14.06
CA THR A 126 2.80 14.54 12.88
C THR A 126 1.27 14.50 12.69
N GLU A 127 0.76 15.31 11.77
CA GLU A 127 -0.65 15.28 11.36
C GLU A 127 -1.06 13.94 10.73
N PHE A 128 -0.10 13.18 10.20
CA PHE A 128 -0.32 11.89 9.55
C PHE A 128 -0.43 10.70 10.52
N GLU A 129 -0.13 10.89 11.79
CA GLU A 129 -0.13 9.83 12.80
C GLU A 129 -1.45 9.05 12.84
N ASN A 130 -2.59 9.73 12.70
CA ASN A 130 -3.92 9.12 12.77
C ASN A 130 -4.35 8.39 11.47
N PHE A 131 -3.57 8.51 10.39
CA PHE A 131 -3.83 7.83 9.13
C PHE A 131 -3.06 6.50 9.01
N VAL A 132 -2.06 6.27 9.85
CA VAL A 132 -1.30 5.02 9.90
C VAL A 132 -1.82 4.13 11.02
N ALA A 133 -2.28 2.92 10.67
CA ALA A 133 -2.77 1.96 11.64
C ALA A 133 -1.69 1.58 12.67
N ASP A 134 -2.13 1.32 13.91
CA ASP A 134 -1.27 0.76 14.95
C ASP A 134 -0.73 -0.62 14.51
N GLY A 135 0.58 -0.75 14.45
CA GLY A 135 1.28 -1.98 14.05
C GLY A 135 1.10 -3.16 15.00
N THR A 136 0.57 -2.96 16.22
CA THR A 136 0.45 -4.06 17.22
C THR A 136 -0.53 -5.15 16.81
N LYS A 137 -1.59 -4.82 16.05
CA LYS A 137 -2.63 -5.76 15.60
C LYS A 137 -2.71 -5.89 14.08
N GLY A 138 -2.08 -4.99 13.36
CA GLY A 138 -2.11 -4.92 11.91
C GLY A 138 -3.47 -4.59 11.30
N GLY A 139 -3.43 -4.00 10.09
CA GLY A 139 -4.55 -3.84 9.16
C GLY A 139 -4.55 -4.97 8.11
N ARG A 140 -5.41 -4.89 7.09
CA ARG A 140 -5.57 -5.98 6.11
C ARG A 140 -4.34 -6.21 5.22
N HIS A 141 -3.55 -5.19 4.91
CA HIS A 141 -2.25 -5.34 4.24
C HIS A 141 -1.32 -6.28 5.02
N ASN A 142 -1.36 -6.22 6.37
CA ASN A 142 -0.51 -7.06 7.23
C ASN A 142 -0.97 -8.53 7.27
N TYR A 143 -2.02 -8.88 6.54
CA TYR A 143 -2.50 -10.24 6.32
C TYR A 143 -2.47 -10.65 4.84
N GLY A 144 -1.99 -9.78 3.94
CA GLY A 144 -1.91 -10.03 2.50
C GLY A 144 -3.27 -10.09 1.80
N VAL A 145 -4.29 -9.39 2.33
CA VAL A 145 -5.67 -9.36 1.86
C VAL A 145 -6.24 -7.95 1.68
N ALA A 146 -5.38 -7.03 1.32
CA ALA A 146 -5.70 -5.70 0.82
C ALA A 146 -4.73 -5.31 -0.29
N VAL A 147 -5.17 -4.44 -1.17
CA VAL A 147 -4.37 -3.90 -2.27
C VAL A 147 -4.65 -2.42 -2.43
N ASP A 148 -3.59 -1.63 -2.59
CA ASP A 148 -3.64 -0.26 -3.05
C ASP A 148 -3.26 -0.24 -4.51
N LEU A 149 -4.14 0.26 -5.39
CA LEU A 149 -3.94 0.20 -6.83
C LEU A 149 -4.70 1.29 -7.59
N THR A 150 -4.31 1.47 -8.84
CA THR A 150 -4.98 2.34 -9.82
C THR A 150 -5.12 1.62 -11.16
N ILE A 151 -5.76 2.31 -12.11
CA ILE A 151 -5.70 1.97 -13.54
C ILE A 151 -4.61 2.81 -14.18
N ALA A 152 -3.81 2.20 -15.04
CA ALA A 152 -2.80 2.85 -15.85
C ALA A 152 -2.92 2.45 -17.32
N THR A 153 -2.35 3.25 -18.21
CA THR A 153 -2.07 2.84 -19.58
C THR A 153 -0.97 1.77 -19.61
N LEU A 154 -0.81 1.06 -20.71
CA LEU A 154 0.16 -0.05 -20.82
C LEU A 154 1.62 0.39 -20.64
N ASP A 155 1.93 1.67 -20.81
CA ASP A 155 3.25 2.25 -20.54
C ASP A 155 3.47 2.64 -19.06
N GLY A 156 2.46 2.40 -18.21
CA GLY A 156 2.52 2.65 -16.77
C GLY A 156 2.09 4.05 -16.33
N THR A 157 1.55 4.89 -17.24
CA THR A 157 1.02 6.20 -16.86
C THR A 157 -0.33 6.04 -16.15
N PRO A 158 -0.47 6.44 -14.86
CA PRO A 158 -1.72 6.33 -14.12
C PRO A 158 -2.81 7.23 -14.72
N LEU A 159 -4.06 6.76 -14.70
CA LEU A 159 -5.21 7.61 -15.00
C LEU A 159 -5.45 8.62 -13.87
N ASP A 160 -5.94 9.83 -14.24
CA ASP A 160 -6.36 10.83 -13.25
C ASP A 160 -7.50 10.28 -12.38
N MET A 161 -7.28 10.20 -11.08
CA MET A 161 -8.26 9.79 -10.08
C MET A 161 -8.81 10.97 -9.27
N GLY A 162 -8.36 12.20 -9.55
CA GLY A 162 -8.82 13.45 -8.93
C GLY A 162 -8.26 13.73 -7.54
N ALA A 163 -7.43 12.86 -7.03
CA ALA A 163 -6.59 13.02 -5.84
C ALA A 163 -5.42 12.05 -5.95
N GLU A 164 -4.27 12.46 -5.47
CA GLU A 164 -3.07 11.61 -5.44
C GLU A 164 -3.24 10.40 -4.50
N PHE A 165 -2.38 9.41 -4.67
CA PHE A 165 -2.21 8.34 -3.69
C PHE A 165 -1.76 8.95 -2.35
N ASP A 166 -2.33 8.47 -1.24
CA ASP A 166 -2.08 9.02 0.11
C ASP A 166 -2.52 10.48 0.31
N ASP A 167 -3.42 11.00 -0.54
CA ASP A 167 -4.15 12.23 -0.25
C ASP A 167 -5.22 11.93 0.81
N PHE A 168 -5.06 12.51 2.01
CA PHE A 168 -5.98 12.30 3.14
C PHE A 168 -7.11 13.33 3.20
N THR A 169 -7.35 14.07 2.13
CA THR A 169 -8.45 15.03 2.00
C THR A 169 -9.78 14.35 1.64
N ASP A 170 -10.87 15.11 1.68
CA ASP A 170 -12.18 14.61 1.22
C ASP A 170 -12.18 14.23 -0.27
N ALA A 171 -11.23 14.78 -1.07
CA ALA A 171 -11.09 14.43 -2.47
C ALA A 171 -10.69 12.96 -2.68
N ALA A 172 -9.98 12.33 -1.76
CA ALA A 172 -9.60 10.92 -1.85
C ALA A 172 -10.74 9.95 -1.53
N SER A 173 -11.81 10.41 -0.87
CA SER A 173 -12.81 9.51 -0.32
C SER A 173 -13.77 8.92 -1.36
N VAL A 174 -14.35 7.74 -1.02
CA VAL A 174 -15.38 7.03 -1.78
C VAL A 174 -16.54 6.58 -0.87
N LYS A 175 -17.00 7.48 -0.01
CA LYS A 175 -17.98 7.22 1.07
C LYS A 175 -19.38 6.88 0.51
N GLY A 176 -19.51 5.79 -0.23
CA GLY A 176 -20.81 5.36 -0.78
C GLY A 176 -21.80 4.86 0.28
N THR A 177 -21.31 4.18 1.35
CA THR A 177 -22.12 3.60 2.42
C THR A 177 -21.44 3.81 3.78
N PRO A 178 -22.19 3.72 4.92
CA PRO A 178 -21.58 3.63 6.26
C PRO A 178 -20.66 2.40 6.40
N ASP A 179 -19.69 2.47 7.32
CA ASP A 179 -18.73 1.37 7.55
C ASP A 179 -19.39 0.05 7.98
N ASN A 180 -20.51 0.15 8.69
CA ASN A 180 -21.31 -0.97 9.18
C ASN A 180 -22.48 -1.32 8.25
N ALA A 181 -22.54 -0.77 7.04
CA ALA A 181 -23.60 -1.08 6.10
C ALA A 181 -23.53 -2.55 5.65
N ASP A 182 -24.71 -3.12 5.44
CA ASP A 182 -24.84 -4.46 4.87
C ASP A 182 -24.05 -4.54 3.53
N PRO A 183 -23.23 -5.57 3.33
CA PRO A 183 -22.50 -5.79 2.08
C PRO A 183 -23.35 -5.66 0.82
N SER A 184 -24.59 -6.13 0.86
CA SER A 184 -25.52 -6.07 -0.29
C SER A 184 -25.86 -4.64 -0.71
N THR A 185 -25.66 -3.64 0.17
CA THR A 185 -25.90 -2.22 -0.12
C THR A 185 -24.72 -1.54 -0.80
N ARG A 186 -23.56 -2.17 -0.84
CA ARG A 186 -22.32 -1.63 -1.44
C ARG A 186 -22.29 -1.87 -2.94
N THR A 187 -23.22 -1.28 -3.66
CA THR A 187 -23.37 -1.44 -5.10
C THR A 187 -22.68 -0.32 -5.87
N LEU A 188 -22.33 -0.57 -7.13
CA LEU A 188 -21.78 0.46 -8.03
C LEU A 188 -22.68 1.72 -8.11
N ALA A 189 -24.01 1.55 -8.05
CA ALA A 189 -24.97 2.67 -8.08
C ALA A 189 -24.79 3.60 -6.88
N VAL A 190 -24.55 3.05 -5.70
CA VAL A 190 -24.31 3.82 -4.46
C VAL A 190 -23.00 4.60 -4.55
N TYR A 191 -21.91 3.96 -4.98
CA TYR A 191 -20.64 4.66 -5.21
C TYR A 191 -20.75 5.73 -6.29
N ARG A 192 -21.46 5.44 -7.39
CA ARG A 192 -21.73 6.42 -8.46
C ARG A 192 -22.44 7.64 -7.92
N SER A 193 -23.46 7.47 -7.11
CA SER A 193 -24.21 8.59 -6.52
C SER A 193 -23.29 9.50 -5.70
N TYR A 194 -22.42 8.93 -4.86
CA TYR A 194 -21.47 9.67 -4.05
C TYR A 194 -20.42 10.39 -4.90
N ILE A 195 -19.79 9.67 -5.84
CA ILE A 195 -18.72 10.20 -6.69
C ILE A 195 -19.26 11.34 -7.60
N MET A 196 -20.46 11.19 -8.14
CA MET A 196 -21.08 12.25 -8.95
C MET A 196 -21.48 13.48 -8.12
N ASP A 197 -21.77 13.32 -6.82
CA ASP A 197 -21.92 14.45 -5.91
C ASP A 197 -20.59 15.18 -5.68
N MET A 198 -19.47 14.49 -5.60
CA MET A 198 -18.14 15.10 -5.54
C MET A 198 -17.84 15.96 -6.77
N VAL A 199 -18.23 15.51 -7.98
CA VAL A 199 -18.12 16.30 -9.22
C VAL A 199 -18.97 17.57 -9.12
N LYS A 200 -20.23 17.47 -8.68
CA LYS A 200 -21.12 18.64 -8.48
C LYS A 200 -20.55 19.65 -7.49
N ARG A 201 -19.85 19.18 -6.48
CA ARG A 201 -19.18 20.02 -5.48
C ARG A 201 -17.82 20.57 -5.95
N GLY A 202 -17.36 20.17 -7.13
CA GLY A 202 -16.07 20.61 -7.67
C GLY A 202 -14.85 20.01 -6.97
N LEU A 203 -15.00 18.88 -6.26
CA LEU A 203 -13.90 18.21 -5.57
C LEU A 203 -13.03 17.41 -6.52
N ILE A 204 -13.61 16.80 -7.55
CA ILE A 204 -12.91 16.06 -8.59
C ILE A 204 -13.50 16.35 -9.97
N SER A 205 -12.74 16.09 -11.03
CA SER A 205 -13.20 16.22 -12.41
C SER A 205 -14.21 15.10 -12.79
N LEU A 206 -14.98 15.30 -13.85
CA LEU A 206 -15.83 14.24 -14.39
C LEU A 206 -15.01 13.08 -14.94
N GLU A 207 -13.83 13.35 -15.49
CA GLU A 207 -12.89 12.34 -15.97
C GLU A 207 -12.41 11.46 -14.83
N ALA A 208 -11.91 12.07 -13.75
CA ALA A 208 -11.49 11.36 -12.54
C ALA A 208 -12.64 10.52 -11.93
N ALA A 209 -13.85 11.06 -11.93
CA ALA A 209 -15.03 10.33 -11.47
C ALA A 209 -15.30 9.07 -12.31
N ASN A 210 -15.19 9.16 -13.64
CA ASN A 210 -15.36 8.00 -14.52
C ASN A 210 -14.26 6.96 -14.33
N ASN A 211 -13.01 7.39 -14.17
CA ASN A 211 -11.87 6.51 -13.90
C ASN A 211 -12.04 5.76 -12.57
N ARG A 212 -12.44 6.46 -11.49
CA ARG A 212 -12.78 5.81 -10.20
C ARG A 212 -13.91 4.80 -10.32
N LEU A 213 -14.97 5.15 -11.07
CA LEU A 213 -16.11 4.26 -11.25
C LEU A 213 -15.75 3.02 -12.05
N LEU A 214 -14.86 3.12 -13.04
CA LEU A 214 -14.32 1.97 -13.76
C LEU A 214 -13.52 1.06 -12.82
N LEU A 215 -12.62 1.64 -12.01
CA LEU A 215 -11.84 0.88 -11.02
C LEU A 215 -12.76 0.17 -10.02
N ILE A 216 -13.71 0.88 -9.43
CA ILE A 216 -14.68 0.30 -8.49
C ILE A 216 -15.49 -0.80 -9.15
N GLU A 217 -15.95 -0.61 -10.38
CA GLU A 217 -16.75 -1.61 -11.11
C GLU A 217 -15.99 -2.94 -11.24
N VAL A 218 -14.75 -2.91 -11.76
CA VAL A 218 -13.99 -4.16 -11.97
C VAL A 218 -13.61 -4.83 -10.66
N MET A 219 -13.37 -4.07 -9.59
CA MET A 219 -13.06 -4.61 -8.27
C MET A 219 -14.29 -5.21 -7.59
N LEU A 220 -15.47 -4.58 -7.70
CA LEU A 220 -16.72 -5.13 -7.19
C LEU A 220 -17.11 -6.45 -7.89
N GLU A 221 -16.86 -6.59 -9.20
CA GLU A 221 -17.13 -7.82 -9.95
C GLU A 221 -16.35 -9.05 -9.42
N VAL A 222 -15.27 -8.81 -8.69
CA VAL A 222 -14.46 -9.87 -8.05
C VAL A 222 -14.63 -9.94 -6.54
N GLY A 223 -15.57 -9.16 -5.97
CA GLY A 223 -15.88 -9.16 -4.55
C GLY A 223 -14.82 -8.44 -3.69
N LEU A 224 -14.14 -7.47 -4.28
CA LEU A 224 -13.24 -6.54 -3.57
C LEU A 224 -13.90 -5.16 -3.51
N TYR A 225 -13.88 -4.55 -2.33
CA TYR A 225 -14.65 -3.34 -2.03
C TYR A 225 -13.72 -2.20 -1.64
N PRO A 226 -13.99 -0.96 -2.10
CA PRO A 226 -13.15 0.18 -1.74
C PRO A 226 -13.31 0.54 -0.27
N TYR A 227 -12.21 0.94 0.36
CA TYR A 227 -12.23 1.57 1.67
C TYR A 227 -12.75 3.00 1.57
N ARG A 228 -13.61 3.42 2.50
CA ARG A 228 -14.40 4.67 2.39
C ARG A 228 -13.58 5.94 2.25
N ARG A 229 -12.36 5.97 2.78
CA ARG A 229 -11.51 7.18 2.81
C ARG A 229 -10.48 7.23 1.68
N GLU A 230 -10.31 6.12 0.95
CA GLU A 230 -9.18 5.89 0.06
C GLU A 230 -9.68 5.26 -1.24
N TRP A 231 -9.63 6.01 -2.35
CA TRP A 231 -10.10 5.54 -3.64
C TRP A 231 -9.26 4.38 -4.20
N TRP A 232 -8.02 4.27 -3.74
CA TRP A 232 -7.04 3.26 -4.18
C TRP A 232 -7.11 1.95 -3.42
N HIS A 233 -7.64 1.94 -2.17
CA HIS A 233 -7.61 0.78 -1.28
C HIS A 233 -8.81 -0.13 -1.47
N PHE A 234 -8.54 -1.41 -1.76
CA PHE A 234 -9.57 -2.44 -1.92
C PHE A 234 -9.30 -3.65 -1.03
N GLU A 235 -10.36 -4.21 -0.46
CA GLU A 235 -10.30 -5.30 0.50
C GLU A 235 -11.54 -6.19 0.46
N GLU A 236 -11.49 -7.35 1.13
CA GLU A 236 -12.67 -8.18 1.34
C GLU A 236 -13.64 -7.51 2.31
N ILE A 237 -14.95 -7.74 2.09
CA ILE A 237 -16.02 -7.19 2.95
C ILE A 237 -16.27 -8.08 4.17
N ILE A 238 -15.24 -8.42 4.90
CA ILE A 238 -15.32 -9.14 6.18
C ILE A 238 -14.84 -8.23 7.32
N SER A 239 -15.24 -8.52 8.56
CA SER A 239 -14.75 -7.75 9.70
C SER A 239 -13.24 -7.96 9.89
N ILE A 240 -12.56 -6.99 10.49
CA ILE A 240 -11.13 -7.14 10.81
C ILE A 240 -10.89 -8.32 11.78
N THR A 241 -11.86 -8.63 12.63
CA THR A 241 -11.81 -9.82 13.51
C THR A 241 -11.81 -11.09 12.67
N ALA A 242 -12.72 -11.21 11.70
CA ALA A 242 -12.76 -12.36 10.80
C ALA A 242 -11.49 -12.46 9.94
N THR A 243 -10.89 -11.32 9.52
CA THR A 243 -9.60 -11.31 8.84
C THR A 243 -8.50 -11.95 9.72
N ARG A 244 -8.44 -11.54 10.98
CA ARG A 244 -7.44 -12.05 11.96
C ARG A 244 -7.62 -13.52 12.31
N GLU A 245 -8.83 -14.03 12.26
CA GLU A 245 -9.13 -15.45 12.48
C GLU A 245 -8.78 -16.31 11.26
N ARG A 246 -8.96 -15.76 10.05
CA ARG A 246 -8.83 -16.49 8.79
C ARG A 246 -7.40 -16.48 8.22
N TYR A 247 -6.66 -15.39 8.41
CA TYR A 247 -5.37 -15.18 7.78
C TYR A 247 -4.25 -15.03 8.80
N LYS A 248 -3.03 -15.40 8.41
CA LYS A 248 -1.84 -15.30 9.24
C LYS A 248 -1.28 -13.87 9.19
N LEU A 249 -1.02 -13.28 10.35
CA LEU A 249 -0.32 -11.99 10.46
C LEU A 249 1.11 -12.13 9.92
N LEU A 250 1.56 -11.17 9.11
CA LEU A 250 2.91 -11.09 8.57
C LEU A 250 3.84 -10.47 9.62
N ASP A 251 4.19 -11.23 10.66
CA ASP A 251 4.90 -10.79 11.86
C ASP A 251 6.44 -10.82 11.71
N PHE A 252 6.96 -10.35 10.58
CA PHE A 252 8.38 -10.25 10.28
C PHE A 252 8.80 -8.84 9.87
#